data_c04ad374330df44553164305d897302c
#
_entry.id   c04ad374330df44553164305d897302c
#
_cell.length_a   1.000
_cell.length_b   1.000
_cell.length_c   1.000
_cell.angle_alpha   90.00
_cell.angle_beta   90.00
_cell.angle_gamma   90.00
#
_symmetry.space_group_name_H-M   'P 1'
#
loop_
_entity.id
_entity.type
_entity.pdbx_description
1 polymer ?
#
loop_
_entity_poly.entity_id
_entity_poly.type
_entity_poly.pdbx_seq_one_letter_code
_entity_poly.pdbx_strand_id
1 'polypeptide(L)'
;MDYAKKSLELHYQLKGKIEIASRTKANDRQSLSLAYTPGVAAPCLEIQKDVNKSYELTRRWNTVAVVTDGTAVLGLGDIGPEAGMPVMEGKCLLFKEFGGVDAIPLCIRSKDVDEIVNTVYLLAGSFGGVNLEDISAPRCFEIERKLKERCDIPVFHDDQHGTAVIMLAGLMNALKVVGKRLEDVKIVTSGAGAAGIAIIKLLVSVGAGNVVMTDRTGAIFNGRPGLNPAKQEIAEATNRACEKGTLADVIKDADVFIGVSAPGVLTSDMVRTMAHDAIVFACANPTPEIFPDEAKRAGAAIVSTGRSDYPNQINNVLAFPGIFRGALDARASDINDEMKIAAAHALAGMVGEDKLSCDNILPQAFDEGVGETVAAAVKAAAIKSGVARI
;
A
#
# COMPACT_ATOMS: atom_id res chain seq x y z
N MET A 1 6.55 -12.48 -24.05
CA MET A 1 5.33 -11.80 -24.55
C MET A 1 5.55 -10.30 -24.38
N ASP A 2 5.30 -9.47 -25.40
CA ASP A 2 5.41 -8.00 -25.27
C ASP A 2 4.14 -7.45 -24.59
N TYR A 3 4.18 -7.35 -23.28
CA TYR A 3 3.07 -6.84 -22.48
C TYR A 3 2.78 -5.36 -22.72
N ALA A 4 3.80 -4.54 -23.04
CA ALA A 4 3.60 -3.11 -23.27
C ALA A 4 2.74 -2.87 -24.52
N LYS A 5 3.09 -3.52 -25.64
CA LYS A 5 2.32 -3.44 -26.87
C LYS A 5 0.89 -3.95 -26.70
N LYS A 6 0.73 -5.13 -26.07
CA LYS A 6 -0.61 -5.71 -25.84
C LYS A 6 -1.47 -4.87 -24.89
N SER A 7 -0.87 -4.29 -23.87
CA SER A 7 -1.58 -3.37 -22.96
C SER A 7 -2.08 -2.14 -23.70
N LEU A 8 -1.26 -1.54 -24.58
CA LEU A 8 -1.67 -0.39 -25.39
C LEU A 8 -2.84 -0.75 -26.33
N GLU A 9 -2.76 -1.90 -27.02
CA GLU A 9 -3.84 -2.41 -27.87
C GLU A 9 -5.14 -2.61 -27.08
N LEU A 10 -5.05 -3.20 -25.87
CA LEU A 10 -6.19 -3.40 -24.97
C LEU A 10 -6.84 -2.07 -24.59
N HIS A 11 -6.05 -1.05 -24.21
CA HIS A 11 -6.58 0.26 -23.81
C HIS A 11 -7.28 0.98 -24.99
N TYR A 12 -6.76 0.88 -26.20
CA TYR A 12 -7.46 1.40 -27.39
C TYR A 12 -8.78 0.67 -27.67
N GLN A 13 -8.80 -0.64 -27.48
CA GLN A 13 -10.00 -1.46 -27.68
C GLN A 13 -11.08 -1.16 -26.65
N LEU A 14 -10.72 -1.12 -25.35
CA LEU A 14 -11.68 -0.94 -24.27
C LEU A 14 -12.11 0.52 -24.08
N LYS A 15 -11.24 1.49 -24.41
CA LYS A 15 -11.43 2.93 -24.14
C LYS A 15 -11.64 3.24 -22.64
N GLY A 16 -11.02 2.46 -21.78
CA GLY A 16 -11.14 2.49 -20.33
C GLY A 16 -11.38 1.09 -19.76
N LYS A 17 -10.97 0.86 -18.51
CA LYS A 17 -11.07 -0.46 -17.85
C LYS A 17 -12.25 -0.60 -16.92
N ILE A 18 -12.96 0.49 -16.64
CA ILE A 18 -14.08 0.54 -15.70
C ILE A 18 -15.32 1.10 -16.38
N GLU A 19 -16.47 0.66 -15.91
CA GLU A 19 -17.79 1.19 -16.29
C GLU A 19 -18.69 1.33 -15.06
N ILE A 20 -19.76 2.13 -15.17
CA ILE A 20 -20.77 2.27 -14.13
C ILE A 20 -21.99 1.46 -14.53
N ALA A 21 -22.36 0.47 -13.71
CA ALA A 21 -23.52 -0.37 -13.91
C ALA A 21 -24.67 0.00 -12.97
N SER A 22 -25.86 0.14 -13.50
CA SER A 22 -27.06 0.36 -12.70
C SER A 22 -27.47 -0.90 -11.93
N ARG A 23 -27.82 -0.76 -10.64
CA ARG A 23 -28.30 -1.85 -9.79
C ARG A 23 -29.82 -2.05 -9.86
N THR A 24 -30.53 -1.12 -10.51
CA THR A 24 -31.97 -1.21 -10.77
C THR A 24 -32.25 -0.78 -12.19
N LYS A 25 -33.48 -1.06 -12.66
CA LYS A 25 -33.91 -0.66 -14.00
C LYS A 25 -34.97 0.45 -13.88
N ALA A 26 -35.02 1.34 -14.86
CA ALA A 26 -36.04 2.36 -15.02
C ALA A 26 -36.67 2.22 -16.43
N ASN A 27 -37.37 1.10 -16.66
CA ASN A 27 -37.88 0.70 -17.96
C ASN A 27 -39.40 0.87 -18.10
N ASP A 28 -40.06 1.31 -17.05
CA ASP A 28 -41.47 1.70 -17.04
C ASP A 28 -41.75 2.89 -16.09
N ARG A 29 -42.95 3.43 -16.12
CA ARG A 29 -43.34 4.60 -15.32
C ARG A 29 -43.26 4.32 -13.82
N GLN A 30 -43.56 3.12 -13.37
CA GLN A 30 -43.55 2.77 -11.96
C GLN A 30 -42.09 2.69 -11.45
N SER A 31 -41.22 1.96 -12.14
CA SER A 31 -39.80 1.82 -11.77
C SER A 31 -39.07 3.17 -11.82
N LEU A 32 -39.39 4.02 -12.81
CA LEU A 32 -38.85 5.38 -12.87
C LEU A 32 -39.30 6.23 -11.67
N SER A 33 -40.61 6.15 -11.29
CA SER A 33 -41.12 6.90 -10.17
C SER A 33 -40.58 6.46 -8.82
N LEU A 34 -40.23 5.18 -8.67
CA LEU A 34 -39.55 4.65 -7.49
C LEU A 34 -38.05 5.03 -7.44
N ALA A 35 -37.37 4.93 -8.56
CA ALA A 35 -35.94 5.17 -8.61
C ALA A 35 -35.55 6.66 -8.65
N TYR A 36 -36.48 7.52 -9.12
CA TYR A 36 -36.25 8.95 -9.25
C TYR A 36 -37.43 9.76 -8.72
N THR A 37 -38.07 10.62 -9.51
CA THR A 37 -39.16 11.49 -9.06
C THR A 37 -40.51 10.79 -9.24
N PRO A 38 -41.39 10.77 -8.20
CA PRO A 38 -41.30 11.46 -6.90
C PRO A 38 -40.67 10.63 -5.76
N GLY A 39 -40.50 9.34 -5.91
CA GLY A 39 -40.13 8.41 -4.83
C GLY A 39 -38.82 8.73 -4.12
N VAL A 40 -37.82 9.23 -4.86
CA VAL A 40 -36.47 9.55 -4.33
C VAL A 40 -36.49 10.62 -3.22
N ALA A 41 -37.54 11.40 -3.08
CA ALA A 41 -37.67 12.38 -2.00
C ALA A 41 -37.64 11.70 -0.60
N ALA A 42 -38.23 10.52 -0.47
CA ALA A 42 -38.28 9.82 0.82
C ALA A 42 -36.89 9.45 1.37
N PRO A 43 -36.00 8.74 0.65
CA PRO A 43 -34.65 8.49 1.14
C PRO A 43 -33.82 9.78 1.34
N CYS A 44 -34.04 10.84 0.55
CA CYS A 44 -33.35 12.13 0.79
C CYS A 44 -33.74 12.72 2.16
N LEU A 45 -35.04 12.70 2.52
CA LEU A 45 -35.52 13.19 3.81
C LEU A 45 -35.01 12.35 4.99
N GLU A 46 -34.86 11.04 4.79
CA GLU A 46 -34.29 10.18 5.83
C GLU A 46 -32.80 10.49 6.07
N ILE A 47 -32.03 10.70 5.00
CA ILE A 47 -30.59 11.10 5.12
C ILE A 47 -30.47 12.52 5.70
N GLN A 48 -31.38 13.43 5.37
CA GLN A 48 -31.39 14.78 5.95
C GLN A 48 -31.60 14.76 7.47
N LYS A 49 -32.41 13.83 7.98
CA LYS A 49 -32.63 13.64 9.42
C LYS A 49 -31.43 12.99 10.12
N ASP A 50 -30.82 12.02 9.45
CA ASP A 50 -29.64 11.29 9.94
C ASP A 50 -28.68 10.99 8.78
N VAL A 51 -27.57 11.71 8.71
CA VAL A 51 -26.56 11.57 7.64
C VAL A 51 -25.94 10.16 7.59
N ASN A 52 -25.97 9.40 8.69
CA ASN A 52 -25.48 8.02 8.72
C ASN A 52 -26.27 7.11 7.79
N LYS A 53 -27.53 7.39 7.57
CA LYS A 53 -28.37 6.65 6.61
C LYS A 53 -27.87 6.75 5.17
N SER A 54 -26.99 7.68 4.85
CA SER A 54 -26.31 7.71 3.55
C SER A 54 -25.52 6.43 3.26
N TYR A 55 -24.99 5.77 4.28
CA TYR A 55 -24.32 4.47 4.16
C TYR A 55 -25.29 3.29 3.96
N GLU A 56 -26.55 3.45 4.29
CA GLU A 56 -27.59 2.42 4.11
C GLU A 56 -28.38 2.62 2.80
N LEU A 57 -28.66 3.87 2.46
CA LEU A 57 -29.57 4.25 1.38
C LEU A 57 -28.86 4.65 0.08
N THR A 58 -27.54 4.76 0.07
CA THR A 58 -26.75 5.08 -1.13
C THR A 58 -25.56 4.13 -1.29
N ARG A 59 -24.87 4.23 -2.41
CA ARG A 59 -23.66 3.42 -2.67
C ARG A 59 -22.41 3.92 -1.90
N ARG A 60 -22.54 4.98 -1.12
CA ARG A 60 -21.46 5.55 -0.29
C ARG A 60 -20.75 4.48 0.55
N TRP A 61 -21.47 3.52 1.13
CA TRP A 61 -20.93 2.46 1.97
C TRP A 61 -19.88 1.58 1.28
N ASN A 62 -19.88 1.50 -0.06
CA ASN A 62 -18.99 0.62 -0.84
C ASN A 62 -18.14 1.36 -1.86
N THR A 63 -18.09 2.69 -1.84
CA THR A 63 -17.39 3.48 -2.85
C THR A 63 -16.15 4.14 -2.26
N VAL A 64 -15.01 3.97 -2.94
CA VAL A 64 -13.71 4.56 -2.58
C VAL A 64 -13.25 5.53 -3.66
N ALA A 65 -12.76 6.70 -3.28
CA ALA A 65 -12.06 7.60 -4.18
C ALA A 65 -10.60 7.17 -4.31
N VAL A 66 -10.11 6.94 -5.53
CA VAL A 66 -8.69 6.72 -5.84
C VAL A 66 -8.11 8.03 -6.35
N VAL A 67 -7.32 8.69 -5.52
CA VAL A 67 -6.88 10.08 -5.74
C VAL A 67 -5.40 10.11 -6.09
N THR A 68 -5.05 10.82 -7.17
CA THR A 68 -3.67 11.07 -7.59
C THR A 68 -3.46 12.48 -8.10
N ASP A 69 -2.24 12.98 -8.03
CA ASP A 69 -1.76 14.14 -8.78
C ASP A 69 -0.79 13.75 -9.92
N GLY A 70 -0.52 12.46 -10.07
CA GLY A 70 0.32 11.89 -11.12
C GLY A 70 1.81 12.19 -11.00
N THR A 71 2.31 12.48 -9.78
CA THR A 71 3.71 12.90 -9.56
C THR A 71 4.68 11.78 -9.21
N ALA A 72 4.20 10.53 -9.02
CA ALA A 72 5.04 9.37 -8.66
C ALA A 72 4.61 8.08 -9.35
N VAL A 73 4.22 8.14 -10.62
CA VAL A 73 3.59 7.04 -11.35
C VAL A 73 4.60 5.94 -11.72
N LEU A 74 4.46 4.75 -11.13
CA LEU A 74 5.09 3.45 -11.53
C LEU A 74 6.52 3.51 -12.13
N GLY A 75 7.44 4.29 -11.55
CA GLY A 75 8.78 4.43 -12.10
C GLY A 75 8.88 5.37 -13.31
N LEU A 76 7.76 5.91 -13.81
CA LEU A 76 7.73 6.97 -14.82
C LEU A 76 7.93 8.34 -14.18
N GLY A 77 7.67 8.46 -12.88
CA GLY A 77 7.80 9.70 -12.14
C GLY A 77 6.63 10.65 -12.35
N ASP A 78 6.94 11.93 -12.49
CA ASP A 78 5.96 13.01 -12.65
C ASP A 78 5.49 13.11 -14.10
N ILE A 79 4.42 12.44 -14.44
CA ILE A 79 3.81 12.44 -15.79
C ILE A 79 2.49 13.22 -15.85
N GLY A 80 2.04 13.72 -14.71
CA GLY A 80 0.79 14.47 -14.57
C GLY A 80 -0.47 13.61 -14.40
N PRO A 81 -1.56 14.24 -13.95
CA PRO A 81 -2.76 13.52 -13.52
C PRO A 81 -3.48 12.77 -14.64
N GLU A 82 -3.61 13.36 -15.84
CA GLU A 82 -4.30 12.69 -16.95
C GLU A 82 -3.51 11.48 -17.48
N ALA A 83 -2.19 11.58 -17.54
CA ALA A 83 -1.35 10.46 -17.96
C ALA A 83 -1.31 9.34 -16.90
N GLY A 84 -1.59 9.64 -15.64
CA GLY A 84 -1.78 8.68 -14.55
C GLY A 84 -3.11 7.92 -14.60
N MET A 85 -4.13 8.41 -15.31
CA MET A 85 -5.48 7.81 -15.36
C MET A 85 -5.49 6.31 -15.68
N PRO A 86 -4.73 5.77 -16.64
CA PRO A 86 -4.72 4.33 -16.91
C PRO A 86 -4.28 3.49 -15.70
N VAL A 87 -3.38 4.00 -14.85
CA VAL A 87 -2.96 3.33 -13.60
C VAL A 87 -4.09 3.39 -12.59
N MET A 88 -4.72 4.55 -12.43
CA MET A 88 -5.83 4.73 -11.49
C MET A 88 -7.05 3.87 -11.84
N GLU A 89 -7.40 3.72 -13.12
CA GLU A 89 -8.40 2.75 -13.55
C GLU A 89 -7.98 1.30 -13.27
N GLY A 90 -6.69 0.98 -13.41
CA GLY A 90 -6.13 -0.30 -13.00
C GLY A 90 -6.32 -0.55 -11.50
N LYS A 91 -6.04 0.46 -10.67
CA LYS A 91 -6.27 0.39 -9.22
C LYS A 91 -7.76 0.16 -8.90
N CYS A 92 -8.66 0.87 -9.58
CA CYS A 92 -10.12 0.68 -9.43
C CYS A 92 -10.57 -0.73 -9.83
N LEU A 93 -10.02 -1.28 -10.91
CA LEU A 93 -10.26 -2.67 -11.32
C LEU A 93 -9.85 -3.65 -10.21
N LEU A 94 -8.65 -3.49 -9.62
CA LEU A 94 -8.18 -4.35 -8.55
C LEU A 94 -9.03 -4.24 -7.28
N PHE A 95 -9.51 -3.04 -6.92
CA PHE A 95 -10.48 -2.84 -5.84
C PHE A 95 -11.74 -3.67 -6.06
N LYS A 96 -12.25 -3.68 -7.30
CA LYS A 96 -13.48 -4.40 -7.65
C LYS A 96 -13.27 -5.91 -7.62
N GLU A 97 -12.24 -6.40 -8.31
CA GLU A 97 -12.00 -7.84 -8.49
C GLU A 97 -11.59 -8.53 -7.17
N PHE A 98 -10.75 -7.92 -6.36
CA PHE A 98 -10.19 -8.54 -5.16
C PHE A 98 -10.84 -8.10 -3.85
N GLY A 99 -11.62 -7.02 -3.85
CA GLY A 99 -12.27 -6.50 -2.64
C GLY A 99 -13.77 -6.30 -2.75
N GLY A 100 -14.37 -6.48 -3.93
CA GLY A 100 -15.78 -6.17 -4.19
C GLY A 100 -16.13 -4.69 -3.97
N VAL A 101 -15.12 -3.81 -3.94
CA VAL A 101 -15.24 -2.37 -3.67
C VAL A 101 -15.40 -1.62 -4.98
N ASP A 102 -16.36 -0.71 -5.06
CA ASP A 102 -16.51 0.21 -6.18
C ASP A 102 -15.55 1.38 -6.00
N ALA A 103 -14.63 1.58 -6.92
CA ALA A 103 -13.65 2.65 -6.82
C ALA A 103 -13.75 3.60 -8.02
N ILE A 104 -13.54 4.90 -7.75
CA ILE A 104 -13.65 5.96 -8.74
C ILE A 104 -12.34 6.73 -8.79
N PRO A 105 -11.67 6.82 -9.97
CA PRO A 105 -10.42 7.54 -10.11
C PRO A 105 -10.66 9.05 -10.14
N LEU A 106 -9.89 9.80 -9.36
CA LEU A 106 -9.90 11.26 -9.28
C LEU A 106 -8.49 11.79 -9.49
N CYS A 107 -8.22 12.29 -10.69
CA CYS A 107 -6.92 12.86 -11.07
C CYS A 107 -6.94 14.38 -10.90
N ILE A 108 -6.20 14.90 -9.93
CA ILE A 108 -6.25 16.32 -9.53
C ILE A 108 -5.13 17.11 -10.23
N ARG A 109 -5.49 18.20 -10.92
CA ARG A 109 -4.55 19.10 -11.63
C ARG A 109 -3.92 20.12 -10.67
N SER A 110 -3.38 19.67 -9.56
CA SER A 110 -2.64 20.51 -8.63
C SER A 110 -1.53 19.72 -7.94
N LYS A 111 -0.45 20.42 -7.59
CA LYS A 111 0.63 19.93 -6.73
C LYS A 111 0.64 20.66 -5.38
N ASP A 112 -0.27 21.58 -5.18
CA ASP A 112 -0.45 22.29 -3.90
C ASP A 112 -1.16 21.38 -2.91
N VAL A 113 -0.56 21.24 -1.71
CA VAL A 113 -1.06 20.36 -0.65
C VAL A 113 -2.45 20.76 -0.20
N ASP A 114 -2.67 22.06 0.03
CA ASP A 114 -3.93 22.56 0.58
C ASP A 114 -5.06 22.51 -0.46
N GLU A 115 -4.76 22.74 -1.75
CA GLU A 115 -5.73 22.55 -2.83
C GLU A 115 -6.16 21.09 -2.96
N ILE A 116 -5.20 20.15 -2.92
CA ILE A 116 -5.51 18.70 -2.96
C ILE A 116 -6.36 18.31 -1.75
N VAL A 117 -5.91 18.68 -0.55
CA VAL A 117 -6.62 18.36 0.71
C VAL A 117 -8.03 18.95 0.70
N ASN A 118 -8.19 20.19 0.30
CA ASN A 118 -9.51 20.83 0.25
C ASN A 118 -10.43 20.17 -0.79
N THR A 119 -9.91 19.84 -1.97
CA THR A 119 -10.67 19.17 -3.03
C THR A 119 -11.18 17.82 -2.56
N VAL A 120 -10.32 16.98 -1.96
CA VAL A 120 -10.70 15.65 -1.47
C VAL A 120 -11.69 15.76 -0.31
N TYR A 121 -11.46 16.67 0.63
CA TYR A 121 -12.36 16.89 1.76
C TYR A 121 -13.78 17.29 1.31
N LEU A 122 -13.90 18.20 0.34
CA LEU A 122 -15.21 18.61 -0.19
C LEU A 122 -15.96 17.47 -0.89
N LEU A 123 -15.26 16.50 -1.46
CA LEU A 123 -15.83 15.32 -2.13
C LEU A 123 -16.10 14.15 -1.17
N ALA A 124 -15.52 14.14 0.03
CA ALA A 124 -15.52 13.02 0.96
C ALA A 124 -16.92 12.54 1.34
N GLY A 125 -17.93 13.41 1.33
CA GLY A 125 -19.32 13.06 1.57
C GLY A 125 -19.92 12.05 0.58
N SER A 126 -19.31 11.86 -0.58
CA SER A 126 -19.76 10.90 -1.61
C SER A 126 -19.14 9.51 -1.46
N PHE A 127 -18.15 9.34 -0.59
CA PHE A 127 -17.33 8.14 -0.48
C PHE A 127 -17.37 7.53 0.92
N GLY A 128 -17.08 6.23 1.00
CA GLY A 128 -16.86 5.52 2.25
C GLY A 128 -15.38 5.48 2.67
N GLY A 129 -14.46 5.83 1.76
CA GLY A 129 -13.02 5.89 2.02
C GLY A 129 -12.27 6.58 0.87
N VAL A 130 -11.01 6.90 1.13
CA VAL A 130 -10.08 7.56 0.19
C VAL A 130 -8.78 6.77 0.11
N ASN A 131 -8.43 6.33 -1.09
CA ASN A 131 -7.10 5.80 -1.41
C ASN A 131 -6.29 6.88 -2.12
N LEU A 132 -5.17 7.29 -1.52
CA LEU A 132 -4.17 8.13 -2.18
C LEU A 132 -3.20 7.24 -2.94
N GLU A 133 -2.85 7.63 -4.16
CA GLU A 133 -2.03 6.82 -5.07
C GLU A 133 -1.08 7.70 -5.88
N ASP A 134 0.16 7.23 -6.07
CA ASP A 134 1.15 7.87 -6.97
C ASP A 134 1.41 9.36 -6.67
N ILE A 135 1.35 9.76 -5.40
CA ILE A 135 1.67 11.12 -4.93
C ILE A 135 3.09 11.13 -4.36
N SER A 136 3.95 12.00 -4.88
CA SER A 136 5.36 12.01 -4.50
C SER A 136 5.62 12.50 -3.06
N ALA A 137 6.60 11.86 -2.41
CA ALA A 137 7.15 12.36 -1.16
C ALA A 137 7.97 13.66 -1.37
N PRO A 138 7.99 14.61 -0.41
CA PRO A 138 7.41 14.50 0.94
C PRO A 138 5.93 14.93 1.03
N ARG A 139 5.32 15.45 -0.04
CA ARG A 139 3.94 15.99 -0.03
C ARG A 139 2.89 14.96 0.37
N CYS A 140 3.05 13.72 -0.06
CA CYS A 140 2.12 12.63 0.27
C CYS A 140 1.91 12.46 1.78
N PHE A 141 2.95 12.64 2.60
CA PHE A 141 2.83 12.54 4.06
C PHE A 141 1.95 13.65 4.65
N GLU A 142 2.13 14.87 4.17
CA GLU A 142 1.36 16.01 4.64
C GLU A 142 -0.09 15.94 4.17
N ILE A 143 -0.33 15.55 2.92
CA ILE A 143 -1.67 15.37 2.34
C ILE A 143 -2.44 14.32 3.14
N GLU A 144 -1.85 13.14 3.37
CA GLU A 144 -2.50 12.08 4.13
C GLU A 144 -2.82 12.52 5.55
N ARG A 145 -1.86 13.10 6.27
CA ARG A 145 -2.08 13.61 7.64
C ARG A 145 -3.21 14.62 7.71
N LYS A 146 -3.19 15.65 6.86
CA LYS A 146 -4.23 16.69 6.83
C LYS A 146 -5.61 16.12 6.49
N LEU A 147 -5.68 15.14 5.57
CA LEU A 147 -6.95 14.49 5.24
C LEU A 147 -7.48 13.64 6.38
N LYS A 148 -6.63 12.85 7.07
CA LYS A 148 -7.02 12.10 8.26
C LYS A 148 -7.53 12.98 9.39
N GLU A 149 -6.98 14.19 9.55
CA GLU A 149 -7.45 15.16 10.54
C GLU A 149 -8.81 15.79 10.19
N ARG A 150 -9.15 15.90 8.89
CA ARG A 150 -10.34 16.60 8.41
C ARG A 150 -11.50 15.69 8.02
N CYS A 151 -11.21 14.49 7.50
CA CYS A 151 -12.22 13.56 7.03
C CYS A 151 -12.71 12.65 8.16
N ASP A 152 -13.99 12.30 8.11
CA ASP A 152 -14.62 11.33 9.00
C ASP A 152 -14.67 9.90 8.40
N ILE A 153 -14.02 9.70 7.26
CA ILE A 153 -13.86 8.43 6.55
C ILE A 153 -12.38 8.05 6.48
N PRO A 154 -12.04 6.76 6.35
CA PRO A 154 -10.66 6.32 6.29
C PRO A 154 -9.93 6.89 5.07
N VAL A 155 -8.72 7.40 5.30
CA VAL A 155 -7.76 7.84 4.29
C VAL A 155 -6.52 6.96 4.39
N PHE A 156 -6.08 6.43 3.26
CA PHE A 156 -4.98 5.48 3.20
C PHE A 156 -4.14 5.73 1.94
N HIS A 157 -2.82 5.82 2.09
CA HIS A 157 -1.90 5.96 0.97
C HIS A 157 -1.27 4.60 0.66
N ASP A 158 -1.67 3.97 -0.44
CA ASP A 158 -1.29 2.59 -0.72
C ASP A 158 0.22 2.40 -0.95
N ASP A 159 0.88 3.32 -1.64
CA ASP A 159 2.35 3.26 -1.85
C ASP A 159 3.14 3.27 -0.54
N GLN A 160 2.58 3.87 0.51
CA GLN A 160 3.17 3.84 1.84
C GLN A 160 2.75 2.57 2.58
N HIS A 161 1.48 2.44 2.86
CA HIS A 161 0.96 1.51 3.85
C HIS A 161 0.65 0.13 3.27
N GLY A 162 0.17 0.03 2.02
CA GLY A 162 -0.03 -1.25 1.36
C GLY A 162 1.30 -1.98 1.18
N THR A 163 2.32 -1.24 0.73
CA THR A 163 3.68 -1.76 0.61
C THR A 163 4.26 -2.18 1.96
N ALA A 164 4.04 -1.38 3.03
CA ALA A 164 4.51 -1.73 4.37
C ALA A 164 3.84 -2.99 4.93
N VAL A 165 2.53 -3.16 4.72
CA VAL A 165 1.79 -4.34 5.16
C VAL A 165 2.30 -5.62 4.49
N ILE A 166 2.45 -5.61 3.17
CA ILE A 166 2.92 -6.80 2.45
C ILE A 166 4.38 -7.11 2.76
N MET A 167 5.20 -6.08 2.98
CA MET A 167 6.59 -6.24 3.40
C MET A 167 6.69 -6.88 4.79
N LEU A 168 5.88 -6.44 5.75
CA LEU A 168 5.82 -7.04 7.08
C LEU A 168 5.35 -8.49 7.01
N ALA A 169 4.30 -8.80 6.23
CA ALA A 169 3.80 -10.16 6.06
C ALA A 169 4.89 -11.11 5.51
N GLY A 170 5.57 -10.68 4.44
CA GLY A 170 6.67 -11.44 3.85
C GLY A 170 7.84 -11.63 4.81
N LEU A 171 8.22 -10.58 5.54
CA LEU A 171 9.32 -10.63 6.50
C LEU A 171 9.01 -11.58 7.68
N MET A 172 7.79 -11.57 8.19
CA MET A 172 7.39 -12.50 9.26
C MET A 172 7.61 -13.96 8.86
N ASN A 173 7.21 -14.33 7.66
CA ASN A 173 7.38 -15.71 7.17
C ASN A 173 8.83 -15.99 6.76
N ALA A 174 9.53 -15.04 6.15
CA ALA A 174 10.94 -15.18 5.84
C ALA A 174 11.78 -15.45 7.10
N LEU A 175 11.54 -14.71 8.18
CA LEU A 175 12.20 -14.90 9.46
C LEU A 175 11.93 -16.28 10.06
N LYS A 176 10.68 -16.78 9.97
CA LYS A 176 10.36 -18.17 10.39
C LYS A 176 11.17 -19.21 9.60
N VAL A 177 11.25 -19.05 8.27
CA VAL A 177 11.98 -19.99 7.40
C VAL A 177 13.47 -20.07 7.76
N VAL A 178 14.10 -18.91 8.07
CA VAL A 178 15.53 -18.87 8.45
C VAL A 178 15.78 -19.02 9.96
N GLY A 179 14.72 -19.18 10.76
CA GLY A 179 14.85 -19.38 12.23
C GLY A 179 15.38 -18.16 12.99
N LYS A 180 15.14 -16.93 12.48
CA LYS A 180 15.53 -15.67 13.12
C LYS A 180 14.35 -14.94 13.72
N ARG A 181 14.59 -14.05 14.69
CA ARG A 181 13.56 -13.25 15.37
C ARG A 181 13.70 -11.80 14.98
N LEU A 182 12.58 -11.09 14.80
CA LEU A 182 12.56 -9.69 14.36
C LEU A 182 13.37 -8.75 15.26
N GLU A 183 13.32 -8.97 16.56
CA GLU A 183 14.04 -8.16 17.55
C GLU A 183 15.57 -8.33 17.51
N ASP A 184 16.07 -9.45 16.97
CA ASP A 184 17.49 -9.79 16.97
C ASP A 184 18.20 -9.46 15.65
N VAL A 185 17.45 -9.24 14.57
CA VAL A 185 18.01 -9.03 13.23
C VAL A 185 18.43 -7.59 12.98
N LYS A 186 19.54 -7.43 12.23
CA LYS A 186 19.93 -6.16 11.64
C LYS A 186 19.23 -5.99 10.28
N ILE A 187 18.45 -4.93 10.15
CA ILE A 187 17.73 -4.56 8.92
C ILE A 187 18.38 -3.35 8.29
N VAL A 188 18.78 -3.45 7.03
CA VAL A 188 19.29 -2.32 6.24
C VAL A 188 18.33 -2.02 5.11
N THR A 189 17.95 -0.75 4.97
CA THR A 189 17.01 -0.31 3.93
C THR A 189 17.68 0.64 2.95
N SER A 190 17.49 0.42 1.66
CA SER A 190 17.82 1.39 0.60
C SER A 190 16.57 2.05 0.06
N GLY A 191 16.47 3.38 0.23
CA GLY A 191 15.33 4.19 -0.20
C GLY A 191 14.57 4.81 0.97
N ALA A 192 14.65 6.13 1.10
CA ALA A 192 13.97 6.93 2.13
C ALA A 192 12.87 7.81 1.51
N GLY A 193 12.09 7.22 0.61
CA GLY A 193 10.86 7.75 0.03
C GLY A 193 9.62 7.33 0.82
N ALA A 194 8.44 7.48 0.20
CA ALA A 194 7.15 7.16 0.80
C ALA A 194 7.10 5.72 1.34
N ALA A 195 7.38 4.73 0.50
CA ALA A 195 7.39 3.32 0.87
C ALA A 195 8.41 3.00 1.98
N GLY A 196 9.68 3.40 1.80
CA GLY A 196 10.74 3.07 2.76
C GLY A 196 10.46 3.60 4.16
N ILE A 197 10.02 4.85 4.28
CA ILE A 197 9.66 5.45 5.56
C ILE A 197 8.50 4.70 6.22
N ALA A 198 7.45 4.38 5.46
CA ALA A 198 6.28 3.68 5.99
C ALA A 198 6.62 2.24 6.42
N ILE A 199 7.43 1.51 5.63
CA ILE A 199 7.91 0.17 5.97
C ILE A 199 8.65 0.21 7.32
N ILE A 200 9.61 1.11 7.46
CA ILE A 200 10.43 1.15 8.68
C ILE A 200 9.60 1.56 9.89
N LYS A 201 8.70 2.53 9.77
CA LYS A 201 7.79 2.90 10.86
C LYS A 201 6.97 1.69 11.32
N LEU A 202 6.40 0.92 10.39
CA LEU A 202 5.61 -0.27 10.72
C LEU A 202 6.49 -1.37 11.36
N LEU A 203 7.69 -1.63 10.84
CA LEU A 203 8.61 -2.62 11.41
C LEU A 203 9.06 -2.25 12.82
N VAL A 204 9.38 -0.98 13.06
CA VAL A 204 9.74 -0.48 14.41
C VAL A 204 8.58 -0.60 15.37
N SER A 205 7.34 -0.32 14.93
CA SER A 205 6.15 -0.43 15.78
C SER A 205 5.85 -1.88 16.24
N VAL A 206 6.32 -2.87 15.47
CA VAL A 206 6.18 -4.31 15.82
C VAL A 206 7.46 -4.91 16.44
N GLY A 207 8.47 -4.10 16.77
CA GLY A 207 9.61 -4.51 17.57
C GLY A 207 10.94 -4.64 16.84
N ALA A 208 11.09 -4.21 15.58
CA ALA A 208 12.38 -4.15 14.93
C ALA A 208 13.30 -3.15 15.65
N GLY A 209 14.36 -3.64 16.27
CA GLY A 209 15.24 -2.86 17.14
C GLY A 209 16.50 -2.30 16.48
N ASN A 210 17.04 -3.00 15.48
CA ASN A 210 18.29 -2.64 14.81
C ASN A 210 18.05 -2.37 13.31
N VAL A 211 17.70 -1.13 12.99
CA VAL A 211 17.37 -0.69 11.64
C VAL A 211 18.29 0.45 11.22
N VAL A 212 18.88 0.34 10.02
CA VAL A 212 19.67 1.40 9.38
C VAL A 212 19.05 1.71 8.01
N MET A 213 18.50 2.91 7.86
CA MET A 213 17.98 3.38 6.57
C MET A 213 19.05 4.14 5.80
N THR A 214 19.12 3.95 4.49
CA THR A 214 20.01 4.71 3.59
C THR A 214 19.21 5.45 2.52
N ASP A 215 19.77 6.59 2.10
CA ASP A 215 19.36 7.31 0.90
C ASP A 215 20.56 7.52 -0.04
N ARG A 216 20.40 8.36 -1.07
CA ARG A 216 21.47 8.63 -2.07
C ARG A 216 22.77 9.14 -1.47
N THR A 217 22.74 9.71 -0.28
CA THR A 217 23.93 10.28 0.40
C THR A 217 24.44 9.36 1.53
N GLY A 218 23.87 8.17 1.70
CA GLY A 218 24.30 7.17 2.67
C GLY A 218 23.34 6.99 3.84
N ALA A 219 23.85 6.47 4.96
CA ALA A 219 23.08 6.15 6.14
C ALA A 219 22.37 7.38 6.76
N ILE A 220 21.14 7.19 7.17
CA ILE A 220 20.36 8.18 7.93
C ILE A 220 20.63 7.95 9.42
N PHE A 221 21.03 8.99 10.12
CA PHE A 221 21.34 8.98 11.56
C PHE A 221 20.98 10.31 12.21
N ASN A 222 20.77 10.31 13.50
CA ASN A 222 20.44 11.51 14.25
C ASN A 222 21.57 12.55 14.19
N GLY A 223 21.22 13.80 13.82
CA GLY A 223 22.18 14.89 13.63
C GLY A 223 22.83 14.93 12.23
N ARG A 224 22.42 14.09 11.27
CA ARG A 224 22.83 14.21 9.87
C ARG A 224 22.23 15.48 9.26
N PRO A 225 23.05 16.35 8.63
CA PRO A 225 22.52 17.58 8.00
C PRO A 225 21.67 17.27 6.78
N GLY A 226 20.71 18.17 6.47
CA GLY A 226 19.91 18.12 5.25
C GLY A 226 18.78 17.08 5.24
N LEU A 227 18.39 16.54 6.39
CA LEU A 227 17.22 15.69 6.52
C LEU A 227 15.93 16.53 6.46
N ASN A 228 14.95 16.06 5.68
CA ASN A 228 13.59 16.58 5.77
C ASN A 228 12.89 16.04 7.04
N PRO A 229 11.72 16.59 7.45
CA PRO A 229 11.05 16.18 8.68
C PRO A 229 10.80 14.67 8.79
N ALA A 230 10.36 14.01 7.73
CA ALA A 230 10.07 12.57 7.74
C ALA A 230 11.34 11.74 7.94
N LYS A 231 12.47 12.14 7.32
CA LYS A 231 13.77 11.49 7.53
C LYS A 231 14.36 11.80 8.91
N GLN A 232 14.09 12.98 9.46
CA GLN A 232 14.50 13.33 10.81
C GLN A 232 13.80 12.42 11.83
N GLU A 233 12.50 12.20 11.70
CA GLU A 233 11.75 11.28 12.53
C GLU A 233 12.31 9.84 12.48
N ILE A 234 12.67 9.36 11.29
CA ILE A 234 13.33 8.05 11.12
C ILE A 234 14.71 8.03 11.79
N ALA A 235 15.50 9.10 11.64
CA ALA A 235 16.82 9.20 12.27
C ALA A 235 16.77 9.14 13.81
N GLU A 236 15.70 9.67 14.40
CA GLU A 236 15.45 9.64 15.85
C GLU A 236 14.97 8.25 16.33
N ALA A 237 14.19 7.55 15.50
CA ALA A 237 13.62 6.25 15.83
C ALA A 237 14.55 5.05 15.55
N THR A 238 15.53 5.21 14.68
CA THR A 238 16.36 4.11 14.16
C THR A 238 17.85 4.39 14.32
N ASN A 239 18.72 3.47 13.81
CA ASN A 239 20.17 3.63 13.78
C ASN A 239 20.78 4.10 15.11
N ARG A 240 20.42 3.44 16.18
CA ARG A 240 20.84 3.80 17.55
C ARG A 240 22.37 3.74 17.74
N ALA A 241 23.06 2.90 16.96
CA ALA A 241 24.53 2.83 16.95
C ALA A 241 25.18 3.99 16.18
N CYS A 242 24.38 4.85 15.54
CA CYS A 242 24.85 5.97 14.72
C CYS A 242 25.81 5.53 13.60
N GLU A 243 25.52 4.39 12.96
CA GLU A 243 26.28 3.89 11.81
C GLU A 243 26.25 4.92 10.67
N LYS A 244 27.39 5.14 10.06
CA LYS A 244 27.59 6.13 9.00
C LYS A 244 28.22 5.45 7.79
N GLY A 245 28.15 6.14 6.64
CA GLY A 245 28.76 5.66 5.40
C GLY A 245 27.74 5.35 4.32
N THR A 246 28.18 4.67 3.29
CA THR A 246 27.37 4.23 2.14
C THR A 246 26.57 2.99 2.48
N LEU A 247 25.69 2.54 1.54
CA LEU A 247 25.02 1.25 1.66
C LEU A 247 26.02 0.10 1.85
N ALA A 248 27.13 0.11 1.11
CA ALA A 248 28.17 -0.92 1.20
C ALA A 248 28.86 -0.99 2.58
N ASP A 249 28.90 0.13 3.31
CA ASP A 249 29.49 0.16 4.64
C ASP A 249 28.55 -0.43 5.69
N VAL A 250 27.25 -0.07 5.63
CA VAL A 250 26.29 -0.43 6.67
C VAL A 250 25.62 -1.79 6.46
N ILE A 251 25.67 -2.35 5.23
CA ILE A 251 25.04 -3.64 4.92
C ILE A 251 25.80 -4.86 5.50
N LYS A 252 27.03 -4.66 5.91
CA LYS A 252 27.85 -5.71 6.51
C LYS A 252 27.14 -6.30 7.74
N ASP A 253 27.15 -7.62 7.79
CA ASP A 253 26.48 -8.39 8.85
C ASP A 253 24.96 -8.11 8.99
N ALA A 254 24.33 -7.53 7.96
CA ALA A 254 22.88 -7.34 7.94
C ALA A 254 22.17 -8.67 7.66
N ASP A 255 21.15 -8.99 8.44
CA ASP A 255 20.30 -10.15 8.25
C ASP A 255 19.27 -9.93 7.15
N VAL A 256 18.79 -8.68 7.03
CA VAL A 256 17.72 -8.30 6.11
C VAL A 256 18.10 -7.06 5.33
N PHE A 257 17.97 -7.13 4.00
CA PHE A 257 18.00 -5.97 3.13
C PHE A 257 16.59 -5.70 2.58
N ILE A 258 16.16 -4.43 2.63
CA ILE A 258 14.91 -3.96 2.04
C ILE A 258 15.22 -2.84 1.05
N GLY A 259 15.06 -3.11 -0.24
CA GLY A 259 15.23 -2.15 -1.33
C GLY A 259 13.89 -1.64 -1.86
N VAL A 260 13.72 -0.31 -1.83
CA VAL A 260 12.60 0.44 -2.44
C VAL A 260 13.15 1.72 -3.06
N SER A 261 14.22 1.60 -3.83
CA SER A 261 15.02 2.75 -4.29
C SER A 261 15.24 2.78 -5.80
N ALA A 262 16.34 2.21 -6.26
CA ALA A 262 16.75 2.27 -7.66
C ALA A 262 17.38 0.97 -8.14
N PRO A 263 17.32 0.68 -9.45
CA PRO A 263 17.90 -0.51 -10.03
C PRO A 263 19.42 -0.64 -9.73
N GLY A 264 19.86 -1.86 -9.42
CA GLY A 264 21.27 -2.22 -9.36
C GLY A 264 22.08 -1.61 -8.20
N VAL A 265 21.42 -1.03 -7.18
CA VAL A 265 22.14 -0.43 -6.04
C VAL A 265 22.71 -1.47 -5.07
N LEU A 266 22.16 -2.69 -5.06
CA LEU A 266 22.69 -3.81 -4.29
C LEU A 266 23.53 -4.71 -5.20
N THR A 267 24.80 -4.91 -4.85
CA THR A 267 25.72 -5.74 -5.63
C THR A 267 25.89 -7.12 -5.00
N SER A 268 26.34 -8.11 -5.80
CA SER A 268 26.71 -9.45 -5.31
C SER A 268 27.75 -9.40 -4.19
N ASP A 269 28.72 -8.47 -4.28
CA ASP A 269 29.75 -8.31 -3.25
C ASP A 269 29.15 -7.81 -1.92
N MET A 270 28.20 -6.88 -1.98
CA MET A 270 27.46 -6.44 -0.78
C MET A 270 26.67 -7.61 -0.15
N VAL A 271 25.96 -8.41 -0.96
CA VAL A 271 25.22 -9.58 -0.45
C VAL A 271 26.14 -10.57 0.23
N ARG A 272 27.36 -10.83 -0.30
CA ARG A 272 28.35 -11.71 0.33
C ARG A 272 28.83 -11.23 1.70
N THR A 273 28.68 -9.93 2.02
CA THR A 273 29.05 -9.38 3.32
C THR A 273 27.92 -9.41 4.34
N MET A 274 26.71 -9.77 3.92
CA MET A 274 25.55 -9.92 4.81
C MET A 274 25.72 -11.13 5.75
N ALA A 275 24.88 -11.20 6.75
CA ALA A 275 24.85 -12.32 7.68
C ALA A 275 24.47 -13.64 6.98
N HIS A 276 24.77 -14.76 7.62
CA HIS A 276 24.30 -16.07 7.16
C HIS A 276 22.79 -16.11 7.09
N ASP A 277 22.24 -16.82 6.10
CA ASP A 277 20.80 -16.88 5.83
C ASP A 277 20.15 -15.49 5.63
N ALA A 278 20.82 -14.64 4.86
CA ALA A 278 20.35 -13.30 4.56
C ALA A 278 19.03 -13.30 3.77
N ILE A 279 18.14 -12.36 4.12
CA ILE A 279 16.89 -12.10 3.44
C ILE A 279 17.05 -10.83 2.59
N VAL A 280 16.72 -10.91 1.30
CA VAL A 280 16.85 -9.79 0.37
C VAL A 280 15.50 -9.48 -0.27
N PHE A 281 14.91 -8.34 0.05
CA PHE A 281 13.70 -7.81 -0.57
C PHE A 281 14.09 -6.67 -1.50
N ALA A 282 14.18 -6.92 -2.81
CA ALA A 282 14.61 -5.98 -3.84
C ALA A 282 13.39 -5.55 -4.68
N CYS A 283 12.69 -4.51 -4.22
CA CYS A 283 11.34 -4.16 -4.70
C CYS A 283 11.28 -2.95 -5.66
N ALA A 284 12.43 -2.41 -6.11
CA ALA A 284 12.43 -1.39 -7.15
C ALA A 284 11.79 -1.89 -8.44
N ASN A 285 10.95 -1.07 -9.06
CA ASN A 285 10.23 -1.37 -10.30
C ASN A 285 10.63 -0.41 -11.43
N PRO A 286 10.74 -0.86 -12.69
CA PRO A 286 10.53 -2.25 -13.18
C PRO A 286 11.75 -3.17 -12.99
N THR A 287 12.90 -2.63 -12.64
CA THR A 287 14.15 -3.38 -12.44
C THR A 287 14.52 -3.33 -10.95
N PRO A 288 14.76 -4.50 -10.31
CA PRO A 288 15.07 -4.57 -8.89
C PRO A 288 16.47 -4.03 -8.56
N GLU A 289 16.74 -3.79 -7.28
CA GLU A 289 18.04 -3.41 -6.76
C GLU A 289 19.12 -4.47 -7.05
N ILE A 290 18.75 -5.73 -7.08
CA ILE A 290 19.52 -6.89 -7.53
C ILE A 290 18.55 -7.94 -8.06
N PHE A 291 18.94 -8.69 -9.11
CA PHE A 291 18.11 -9.79 -9.59
C PHE A 291 18.16 -11.00 -8.65
N PRO A 292 17.04 -11.75 -8.46
CA PRO A 292 16.98 -12.89 -7.54
C PRO A 292 18.06 -13.95 -7.77
N ASP A 293 18.33 -14.31 -9.03
CA ASP A 293 19.33 -15.31 -9.37
C ASP A 293 20.75 -14.85 -8.98
N GLU A 294 21.01 -13.55 -9.05
CA GLU A 294 22.28 -12.96 -8.66
C GLU A 294 22.41 -12.91 -7.13
N ALA A 295 21.38 -12.48 -6.42
CA ALA A 295 21.36 -12.44 -4.96
C ALA A 295 21.50 -13.85 -4.35
N LYS A 296 20.80 -14.85 -4.87
CA LYS A 296 20.91 -16.25 -4.43
C LYS A 296 22.30 -16.81 -4.67
N ARG A 297 22.91 -16.56 -5.83
CA ARG A 297 24.29 -16.95 -6.09
C ARG A 297 25.32 -16.26 -5.18
N ALA A 298 24.99 -15.08 -4.68
CA ALA A 298 25.82 -14.35 -3.73
C ALA A 298 25.65 -14.80 -2.27
N GLY A 299 24.67 -15.67 -1.97
CA GLY A 299 24.46 -16.26 -0.65
C GLY A 299 23.16 -15.85 0.06
N ALA A 300 22.28 -15.09 -0.58
CA ALA A 300 20.97 -14.81 0.00
C ALA A 300 20.11 -16.09 0.07
N ALA A 301 19.55 -16.39 1.25
CA ALA A 301 18.68 -17.54 1.48
C ALA A 301 17.29 -17.30 0.90
N ILE A 302 16.72 -16.11 1.10
CA ILE A 302 15.38 -15.73 0.63
C ILE A 302 15.49 -14.45 -0.18
N VAL A 303 14.88 -14.46 -1.36
CA VAL A 303 14.80 -13.28 -2.22
C VAL A 303 13.37 -13.01 -2.64
N SER A 304 12.94 -11.76 -2.52
CA SER A 304 11.65 -11.24 -2.99
C SER A 304 11.85 -10.05 -3.92
N THR A 305 10.93 -9.86 -4.85
CA THR A 305 10.90 -8.67 -5.72
C THR A 305 9.46 -8.19 -5.93
N GLY A 306 9.29 -7.00 -6.54
CA GLY A 306 7.99 -6.55 -7.03
C GLY A 306 7.51 -7.26 -8.31
N ARG A 307 8.33 -8.10 -8.93
CA ARG A 307 8.06 -8.72 -10.23
C ARG A 307 7.28 -10.02 -10.08
N SER A 308 6.29 -10.21 -10.95
CA SER A 308 5.44 -11.42 -10.99
C SER A 308 6.09 -12.65 -11.66
N ASP A 309 7.25 -12.48 -12.30
CA ASP A 309 7.99 -13.57 -12.96
C ASP A 309 9.01 -14.25 -12.02
N TYR A 310 9.06 -13.86 -10.75
CA TYR A 310 9.86 -14.47 -9.70
C TYR A 310 9.00 -14.92 -8.51
N PRO A 311 9.45 -15.90 -7.70
CA PRO A 311 8.77 -16.29 -6.48
C PRO A 311 8.77 -15.15 -5.43
N ASN A 312 7.91 -15.26 -4.43
CA ASN A 312 7.82 -14.30 -3.32
C ASN A 312 7.52 -12.86 -3.79
N GLN A 313 6.61 -12.68 -4.74
CA GLN A 313 6.27 -11.34 -5.23
C GLN A 313 5.74 -10.46 -4.10
N ILE A 314 6.36 -9.30 -3.89
CA ILE A 314 5.84 -8.22 -3.06
C ILE A 314 4.90 -7.37 -3.92
N ASN A 315 3.60 -7.51 -3.67
CA ASN A 315 2.57 -6.78 -4.44
C ASN A 315 1.41 -6.38 -3.52
N ASN A 316 1.19 -5.07 -3.40
CA ASN A 316 0.14 -4.50 -2.54
C ASN A 316 -1.29 -4.90 -2.94
N VAL A 317 -1.50 -5.49 -4.12
CA VAL A 317 -2.80 -6.09 -4.49
C VAL A 317 -3.28 -7.15 -3.47
N LEU A 318 -2.37 -7.79 -2.75
CA LEU A 318 -2.70 -8.72 -1.67
C LEU A 318 -3.29 -8.02 -0.43
N ALA A 319 -2.99 -6.74 -0.24
CA ALA A 319 -3.30 -6.01 0.98
C ALA A 319 -4.48 -5.04 0.83
N PHE A 320 -4.35 -4.00 -0.05
CA PHE A 320 -5.25 -2.87 -0.04
C PHE A 320 -6.73 -3.20 -0.32
N PRO A 321 -7.10 -4.15 -1.21
CA PRO A 321 -8.51 -4.42 -1.45
C PRO A 321 -9.19 -4.98 -0.21
N GLY A 322 -8.54 -5.93 0.48
CA GLY A 322 -9.03 -6.51 1.73
C GLY A 322 -9.03 -5.50 2.88
N ILE A 323 -8.01 -4.63 2.97
CA ILE A 323 -7.94 -3.57 3.98
C ILE A 323 -9.15 -2.63 3.84
N PHE A 324 -9.42 -2.13 2.65
CA PHE A 324 -10.59 -1.27 2.42
C PHE A 324 -11.90 -2.01 2.61
N ARG A 325 -12.01 -3.28 2.16
CA ARG A 325 -13.22 -4.08 2.42
C ARG A 325 -13.50 -4.19 3.92
N GLY A 326 -12.50 -4.52 4.73
CA GLY A 326 -12.65 -4.62 6.19
C GLY A 326 -12.97 -3.28 6.84
N ALA A 327 -12.33 -2.20 6.40
CA ALA A 327 -12.59 -0.85 6.90
C ALA A 327 -14.02 -0.37 6.57
N LEU A 328 -14.49 -0.59 5.34
CA LEU A 328 -15.85 -0.27 4.92
C LEU A 328 -16.88 -1.11 5.66
N ASP A 329 -16.66 -2.40 5.86
CA ASP A 329 -17.54 -3.30 6.60
C ASP A 329 -17.64 -2.97 8.10
N ALA A 330 -16.60 -2.33 8.65
CA ALA A 330 -16.60 -1.79 10.01
C ALA A 330 -17.14 -0.34 10.07
N ARG A 331 -17.39 0.31 8.94
CA ARG A 331 -17.61 1.76 8.86
C ARG A 331 -16.54 2.53 9.64
N ALA A 332 -15.28 2.09 9.49
CA ALA A 332 -14.17 2.64 10.23
C ALA A 332 -13.97 4.13 9.93
N SER A 333 -13.57 4.90 10.95
CA SER A 333 -13.20 6.31 10.79
C SER A 333 -11.77 6.50 10.32
N ASP A 334 -10.93 5.48 10.51
CA ASP A 334 -9.51 5.47 10.12
C ASP A 334 -9.08 4.04 9.75
N ILE A 335 -7.97 3.93 9.04
CA ILE A 335 -7.18 2.71 8.91
C ILE A 335 -5.90 2.94 9.72
N ASN A 336 -5.90 2.46 10.97
CA ASN A 336 -4.81 2.65 11.93
C ASN A 336 -3.75 1.54 11.85
N ASP A 337 -2.70 1.63 12.69
CA ASP A 337 -1.60 0.67 12.67
C ASP A 337 -2.03 -0.73 13.12
N GLU A 338 -2.95 -0.85 14.08
CA GLU A 338 -3.51 -2.13 14.50
C GLU A 338 -4.19 -2.88 13.35
N MET A 339 -4.92 -2.16 12.49
CA MET A 339 -5.56 -2.72 11.31
C MET A 339 -4.53 -3.15 10.26
N LYS A 340 -3.48 -2.37 10.06
CA LYS A 340 -2.36 -2.70 9.13
C LYS A 340 -1.59 -3.94 9.60
N ILE A 341 -1.28 -4.01 10.88
CA ILE A 341 -0.61 -5.16 11.50
C ILE A 341 -1.49 -6.41 11.41
N ALA A 342 -2.80 -6.28 11.66
CA ALA A 342 -3.74 -7.40 11.52
C ALA A 342 -3.81 -7.92 10.09
N ALA A 343 -3.79 -7.03 9.09
CA ALA A 343 -3.72 -7.41 7.67
C ALA A 343 -2.43 -8.19 7.36
N ALA A 344 -1.28 -7.73 7.86
CA ALA A 344 0.00 -8.42 7.67
C ALA A 344 0.01 -9.82 8.29
N HIS A 345 -0.50 -9.97 9.52
CA HIS A 345 -0.65 -11.27 10.17
C HIS A 345 -1.59 -12.20 9.40
N ALA A 346 -2.71 -11.68 8.90
CA ALA A 346 -3.66 -12.45 8.12
C ALA A 346 -3.02 -12.99 6.84
N LEU A 347 -2.30 -12.16 6.10
CA LEU A 347 -1.57 -12.56 4.89
C LEU A 347 -0.48 -13.58 5.19
N ALA A 348 0.34 -13.34 6.21
CA ALA A 348 1.38 -14.29 6.61
C ALA A 348 0.80 -15.66 7.01
N GLY A 349 -0.34 -15.67 7.71
CA GLY A 349 -1.02 -16.88 8.17
C GLY A 349 -1.67 -17.71 7.05
N MET A 350 -1.85 -17.15 5.86
CA MET A 350 -2.40 -17.91 4.71
C MET A 350 -1.43 -18.94 4.15
N VAL A 351 -0.14 -18.73 4.34
CA VAL A 351 0.87 -19.75 3.97
C VAL A 351 1.01 -20.73 5.13
N GLY A 352 0.48 -21.94 4.97
CA GLY A 352 0.60 -22.98 5.99
C GLY A 352 2.07 -23.30 6.33
N GLU A 353 2.34 -23.66 7.56
CA GLU A 353 3.72 -23.95 8.03
C GLU A 353 4.39 -25.07 7.22
N ASP A 354 3.61 -26.04 6.75
CA ASP A 354 4.04 -27.14 5.89
C ASP A 354 4.42 -26.71 4.47
N LYS A 355 3.99 -25.52 4.04
CA LYS A 355 4.26 -24.94 2.72
C LYS A 355 5.30 -23.82 2.75
N LEU A 356 5.68 -23.33 3.94
CA LEU A 356 6.68 -22.31 4.06
C LEU A 356 8.04 -22.80 3.54
N SER A 357 8.67 -22.01 2.68
CA SER A 357 9.99 -22.29 2.11
C SER A 357 10.67 -21.00 1.66
N CYS A 358 11.94 -21.09 1.26
CA CYS A 358 12.67 -19.94 0.73
C CYS A 358 12.01 -19.31 -0.51
N ASP A 359 11.19 -20.04 -1.24
CA ASP A 359 10.49 -19.62 -2.45
C ASP A 359 8.97 -19.48 -2.26
N ASN A 360 8.46 -19.60 -1.03
CA ASN A 360 7.02 -19.51 -0.73
C ASN A 360 6.78 -18.90 0.67
N ILE A 361 6.87 -17.57 0.77
CA ILE A 361 6.67 -16.80 2.02
C ILE A 361 5.41 -15.95 2.03
N LEU A 362 4.71 -15.83 0.91
CA LEU A 362 3.49 -15.04 0.74
C LEU A 362 2.48 -15.81 -0.11
N PRO A 363 1.16 -15.62 0.10
CA PRO A 363 0.16 -16.12 -0.82
C PRO A 363 0.29 -15.44 -2.18
N GLN A 364 -0.27 -16.05 -3.22
CA GLN A 364 -0.38 -15.45 -4.54
C GLN A 364 -1.65 -14.60 -4.65
N ALA A 365 -1.64 -13.61 -5.56
CA ALA A 365 -2.77 -12.69 -5.72
C ALA A 365 -4.09 -13.39 -6.12
N PHE A 366 -4.00 -14.56 -6.74
CA PHE A 366 -5.15 -15.35 -7.18
C PHE A 366 -5.48 -16.54 -6.28
N ASP A 367 -4.82 -16.65 -5.12
CA ASP A 367 -5.21 -17.65 -4.12
C ASP A 367 -6.59 -17.31 -3.57
N GLU A 368 -7.41 -18.35 -3.39
CA GLU A 368 -8.77 -18.19 -2.91
C GLU A 368 -8.79 -17.62 -1.47
N GLY A 369 -9.68 -16.66 -1.24
CA GLY A 369 -9.95 -16.12 0.09
C GLY A 369 -8.96 -15.07 0.60
N VAL A 370 -8.00 -14.58 -0.21
CA VAL A 370 -7.03 -13.56 0.23
C VAL A 370 -7.73 -12.30 0.69
N GLY A 371 -8.60 -11.74 -0.15
CA GLY A 371 -9.33 -10.51 0.16
C GLY A 371 -10.21 -10.63 1.39
N GLU A 372 -10.95 -11.73 1.50
CA GLU A 372 -11.86 -12.03 2.61
C GLU A 372 -11.11 -12.22 3.93
N THR A 373 -9.98 -12.92 3.91
CA THR A 373 -9.15 -13.17 5.10
C THR A 373 -8.58 -11.87 5.65
N VAL A 374 -8.04 -11.03 4.77
CA VAL A 374 -7.55 -9.69 5.15
C VAL A 374 -8.69 -8.82 5.66
N ALA A 375 -9.84 -8.79 4.97
CA ALA A 375 -11.00 -7.98 5.35
C ALA A 375 -11.54 -8.36 6.73
N ALA A 376 -11.64 -9.65 7.03
CA ALA A 376 -12.10 -10.13 8.33
C ALA A 376 -11.16 -9.70 9.46
N ALA A 377 -9.84 -9.83 9.27
CA ALA A 377 -8.84 -9.42 10.24
C ALA A 377 -8.85 -7.90 10.48
N VAL A 378 -8.93 -7.12 9.41
CA VAL A 378 -8.99 -5.65 9.48
C VAL A 378 -10.25 -5.17 10.17
N LYS A 379 -11.43 -5.76 9.84
CA LYS A 379 -12.69 -5.45 10.53
C LYS A 379 -12.61 -5.73 12.01
N ALA A 380 -12.09 -6.88 12.41
CA ALA A 380 -11.92 -7.23 13.82
C ALA A 380 -10.98 -6.26 14.55
N ALA A 381 -9.88 -5.86 13.90
CA ALA A 381 -8.95 -4.87 14.45
C ALA A 381 -9.59 -3.48 14.56
N ALA A 382 -10.40 -3.05 13.59
CA ALA A 382 -11.14 -1.78 13.64
C ALA A 382 -12.10 -1.73 14.84
N ILE A 383 -12.81 -2.82 15.10
CA ILE A 383 -13.71 -2.93 16.27
C ILE A 383 -12.89 -2.88 17.57
N LYS A 384 -11.80 -3.66 17.65
CA LYS A 384 -10.94 -3.73 18.85
C LYS A 384 -10.28 -2.40 19.16
N SER A 385 -9.82 -1.66 18.17
CA SER A 385 -9.15 -0.36 18.35
C SER A 385 -10.11 0.82 18.48
N GLY A 386 -11.44 0.57 18.43
CA GLY A 386 -12.47 1.58 18.69
C GLY A 386 -12.72 2.56 17.54
N VAL A 387 -12.22 2.27 16.32
CA VAL A 387 -12.46 3.13 15.15
C VAL A 387 -13.67 2.68 14.31
N ALA A 388 -14.28 1.54 14.62
CA ALA A 388 -15.50 1.07 14.00
C ALA A 388 -16.74 1.87 14.44
N ARG A 389 -17.73 1.97 13.55
CA ARG A 389 -19.00 2.69 13.76
C ARG A 389 -20.24 1.82 13.49
N ILE A 390 -20.11 0.51 13.65
CA ILE A 390 -21.18 -0.49 13.54
C ILE A 390 -21.63 -0.95 14.91
#